data_0dd51c5ad933d1320fd1c984ad1d3d8a
#
_entry.id   0dd51c5ad933d1320fd1c984ad1d3d8a
#
_cell.length_a   1.000
_cell.length_b   1.000
_cell.length_c   1.000
_cell.angle_alpha   90.00
_cell.angle_beta   90.00
_cell.angle_gamma   90.00
#
_symmetry.space_group_name_H-M   'P 1'
#
loop_
_entity.id
_entity.type
_entity.pdbx_description
1 polymer ?
#
loop_
_entity_poly.entity_id
_entity_poly.type
_entity_poly.pdbx_seq_one_letter_code
_entity_poly.pdbx_strand_id
1 'polypeptide(L)'
;HKSLEELTLILKELKAKTGSNMHNRTDVDTAQRAIRAIEIESYNLEHPMPERELPAVDSLIIGVSIDRDARREKISQRLKQRLDEGMVDEIKGLLDRGIPAENLIYYGLEYKFITEYVIGKTSYDEMYRGLEIAIHQFAKRQMTWFRGMERRGFTIHWVDALQPMEKKVETVLELMRS
;
A
#
# COMPACT_ATOMS: atom_id res chain seq x y z
N HIS A 1 -6.31 25.97 12.12
CA HIS A 1 -6.71 24.73 11.46
C HIS A 1 -7.55 25.08 10.25
N LYS A 2 -7.09 24.72 9.04
CA LYS A 2 -7.82 24.92 7.78
C LYS A 2 -8.69 23.70 7.47
N SER A 3 -9.87 23.93 6.90
CA SER A 3 -10.74 22.85 6.42
C SER A 3 -10.13 22.15 5.19
N LEU A 4 -10.60 20.94 4.87
CA LEU A 4 -10.15 20.21 3.67
C LEU A 4 -10.44 20.99 2.39
N GLU A 5 -11.53 21.75 2.35
CA GLU A 5 -11.91 22.60 1.22
C GLU A 5 -10.93 23.75 1.03
N GLU A 6 -10.56 24.46 2.11
CA GLU A 6 -9.54 25.52 2.08
C GLU A 6 -8.18 25.00 1.64
N LEU A 7 -7.75 23.83 2.14
CA LEU A 7 -6.51 23.16 1.73
C LEU A 7 -6.54 22.80 0.24
N THR A 8 -7.68 22.33 -0.26
CA THR A 8 -7.87 22.00 -1.67
C THR A 8 -7.75 23.22 -2.57
N LEU A 9 -8.29 24.36 -2.14
CA LEU A 9 -8.17 25.64 -2.88
C LEU A 9 -6.71 26.09 -2.95
N ILE A 10 -6.01 26.10 -1.83
CA ILE A 10 -4.58 26.43 -1.76
C ILE A 10 -3.76 25.55 -2.69
N LEU A 11 -4.00 24.23 -2.68
CA LEU A 11 -3.31 23.30 -3.57
C LEU A 11 -3.57 23.58 -5.04
N LYS A 12 -4.81 23.91 -5.40
CA LYS A 12 -5.18 24.31 -6.79
C LYS A 12 -4.42 25.53 -7.26
N GLU A 13 -4.33 26.57 -6.41
CA GLU A 13 -3.60 27.79 -6.73
C GLU A 13 -2.09 27.54 -6.91
N LEU A 14 -1.50 26.72 -6.04
CA LEU A 14 -0.09 26.34 -6.12
C LEU A 14 0.19 25.56 -7.41
N LYS A 15 -0.62 24.55 -7.71
CA LYS A 15 -0.48 23.74 -8.95
C LYS A 15 -0.66 24.56 -10.22
N ALA A 16 -1.53 25.56 -10.21
CA ALA A 16 -1.66 26.50 -11.33
C ALA A 16 -0.39 27.34 -11.55
N LYS A 17 0.35 27.69 -10.48
CA LYS A 17 1.63 28.41 -10.54
C LYS A 17 2.80 27.54 -11.00
N THR A 18 2.82 26.26 -10.60
CA THR A 18 3.88 25.29 -10.99
C THR A 18 3.65 24.67 -12.38
N GLY A 19 2.47 24.90 -12.99
CA GLY A 19 2.08 24.21 -14.23
C GLY A 19 1.79 22.73 -14.05
N SER A 20 1.75 22.24 -12.81
CA SER A 20 1.46 20.83 -12.51
C SER A 20 -0.04 20.54 -12.53
N ASN A 21 -0.43 19.42 -13.11
CA ASN A 21 -1.83 18.99 -13.11
C ASN A 21 -2.24 18.39 -11.77
N MET A 22 -3.50 18.67 -11.35
CA MET A 22 -4.11 17.90 -10.25
C MET A 22 -4.28 16.45 -10.69
N HIS A 23 -3.31 15.59 -10.38
CA HIS A 23 -3.44 14.16 -10.58
C HIS A 23 -4.27 13.55 -9.45
N ASN A 24 -5.54 13.32 -9.74
CA ASN A 24 -6.50 12.55 -8.95
C ASN A 24 -7.08 13.19 -7.67
N ARG A 25 -8.26 12.73 -7.35
CA ARG A 25 -8.96 12.94 -6.06
C ARG A 25 -8.12 12.52 -4.85
N THR A 26 -7.11 11.64 -5.03
CA THR A 26 -6.28 11.08 -3.94
C THR A 26 -5.44 12.10 -3.21
N ASP A 27 -5.03 13.21 -3.85
CA ASP A 27 -4.22 14.26 -3.20
C ASP A 27 -5.03 15.05 -2.17
N VAL A 28 -6.35 15.00 -2.26
CA VAL A 28 -7.28 15.79 -1.44
C VAL A 28 -8.30 14.92 -0.68
N ASP A 29 -8.08 13.61 -0.56
CA ASP A 29 -8.97 12.70 0.17
C ASP A 29 -8.96 12.94 1.68
N THR A 30 -7.85 13.45 2.21
CA THR A 30 -7.69 13.78 3.63
C THR A 30 -6.89 15.07 3.80
N ALA A 31 -7.11 15.76 4.92
CA ALA A 31 -6.37 16.98 5.25
C ALA A 31 -4.85 16.73 5.29
N GLN A 32 -4.38 15.61 5.80
CA GLN A 32 -2.95 15.25 5.84
C GLN A 32 -2.36 15.11 4.42
N ARG A 33 -3.06 14.49 3.49
CA ARG A 33 -2.62 14.37 2.10
C ARG A 33 -2.61 15.71 1.40
N ALA A 34 -3.65 16.53 1.61
CA ALA A 34 -3.69 17.89 1.06
C ALA A 34 -2.54 18.75 1.58
N ILE A 35 -2.24 18.71 2.89
CA ILE A 35 -1.09 19.39 3.49
C ILE A 35 0.20 18.92 2.85
N ARG A 36 0.41 17.60 2.73
CA ARG A 36 1.63 17.06 2.11
C ARG A 36 1.79 17.47 0.65
N ALA A 37 0.71 17.48 -0.10
CA ALA A 37 0.73 17.96 -1.49
C ALA A 37 1.07 19.46 -1.56
N ILE A 38 0.54 20.28 -0.66
CA ILE A 38 0.86 21.72 -0.55
C ILE A 38 2.34 21.92 -0.22
N GLU A 39 2.89 21.16 0.75
CA GLU A 39 4.31 21.23 1.11
C GLU A 39 5.21 20.94 -0.10
N ILE A 40 4.90 19.88 -0.86
CA ILE A 40 5.66 19.50 -2.06
C ILE A 40 5.59 20.59 -3.13
N GLU A 41 4.41 21.10 -3.44
CA GLU A 41 4.25 22.15 -4.46
C GLU A 41 4.90 23.47 -4.04
N SER A 42 4.81 23.84 -2.75
CA SER A 42 5.48 25.03 -2.22
C SER A 42 7.01 24.89 -2.31
N TYR A 43 7.56 23.74 -1.95
CA TYR A 43 8.98 23.46 -2.07
C TYR A 43 9.46 23.52 -3.52
N ASN A 44 8.70 22.94 -4.46
CA ASN A 44 9.04 22.97 -5.89
C ASN A 44 9.02 24.39 -6.49
N LEU A 45 8.14 25.27 -5.97
CA LEU A 45 8.12 26.68 -6.37
C LEU A 45 9.36 27.45 -5.91
N GLU A 46 9.81 27.20 -4.68
CA GLU A 46 10.98 27.86 -4.10
C GLU A 46 12.30 27.27 -4.62
N HIS A 47 12.27 25.98 -5.00
CA HIS A 47 13.42 25.22 -5.46
C HIS A 47 13.11 24.55 -6.81
N PRO A 48 13.01 25.33 -7.91
CA PRO A 48 12.76 24.75 -9.21
C PRO A 48 13.87 23.75 -9.53
N MET A 49 13.49 22.47 -9.66
CA MET A 49 14.44 21.41 -10.03
C MET A 49 14.88 21.67 -11.46
N PRO A 50 16.20 21.69 -11.74
CA PRO A 50 16.67 21.68 -13.12
C PRO A 50 16.12 20.41 -13.78
N GLU A 51 15.71 20.51 -15.05
CA GLU A 51 15.38 19.34 -15.87
C GLU A 51 16.58 18.39 -15.82
N ARG A 52 16.54 17.41 -14.94
CA ARG A 52 17.51 16.33 -14.94
C ARG A 52 17.00 15.29 -15.92
N GLU A 53 17.70 15.12 -17.02
CA GLU A 53 17.58 13.92 -17.81
C GLU A 53 18.00 12.74 -16.91
N LEU A 54 17.01 12.05 -16.37
CA LEU A 54 17.26 10.78 -15.70
C LEU A 54 17.71 9.77 -16.77
N PRO A 55 18.76 8.99 -16.50
CA PRO A 55 19.16 7.95 -17.43
C PRO A 55 17.98 7.01 -17.70
N ALA A 56 17.79 6.64 -18.94
CA ALA A 56 16.80 5.63 -19.31
C ALA A 56 17.13 4.33 -18.54
N VAL A 57 16.19 3.89 -17.70
CA VAL A 57 16.32 2.63 -16.96
C VAL A 57 15.49 1.59 -17.69
N ASP A 58 16.16 0.59 -18.24
CA ASP A 58 15.48 -0.58 -18.78
C ASP A 58 15.02 -1.47 -17.62
N SER A 59 13.70 -1.66 -17.50
CA SER A 59 13.10 -2.30 -16.34
C SER A 59 12.33 -3.56 -16.76
N LEU A 60 12.74 -4.71 -16.22
CA LEU A 60 11.99 -5.95 -16.30
C LEU A 60 11.04 -6.05 -15.10
N ILE A 61 9.73 -6.00 -15.36
CA ILE A 61 8.73 -6.07 -14.29
C ILE A 61 8.17 -7.49 -14.22
N ILE A 62 8.42 -8.16 -13.11
CA ILE A 62 7.91 -9.50 -12.83
C ILE A 62 6.71 -9.41 -11.88
N GLY A 63 5.58 -9.98 -12.29
CA GLY A 63 4.40 -10.14 -11.46
C GLY A 63 4.25 -11.59 -11.01
N VAL A 64 3.85 -11.81 -9.76
CA VAL A 64 3.50 -13.15 -9.27
C VAL A 64 1.98 -13.27 -9.26
N SER A 65 1.44 -14.17 -10.08
CA SER A 65 0.00 -14.41 -10.19
C SER A 65 -0.42 -15.68 -9.45
N ILE A 66 -1.64 -15.66 -8.93
CA ILE A 66 -2.28 -16.83 -8.34
C ILE A 66 -3.78 -16.73 -8.61
N ASP A 67 -4.42 -17.88 -8.84
CA ASP A 67 -5.87 -17.94 -8.96
C ASP A 67 -6.57 -17.29 -7.77
N ARG A 68 -7.78 -16.76 -8.03
CA ARG A 68 -8.55 -16.01 -7.02
C ARG A 68 -8.87 -16.86 -5.80
N ASP A 69 -9.34 -18.08 -6.01
CA ASP A 69 -9.82 -18.93 -4.90
C ASP A 69 -8.64 -19.48 -4.11
N ALA A 70 -7.57 -19.93 -4.80
CA ALA A 70 -6.32 -20.32 -4.18
C ALA A 70 -5.67 -19.18 -3.37
N ARG A 71 -5.75 -17.93 -3.88
CA ARG A 71 -5.27 -16.76 -3.15
C ARG A 71 -6.09 -16.51 -1.87
N ARG A 72 -7.41 -16.62 -1.95
CA ARG A 72 -8.28 -16.45 -0.77
C ARG A 72 -7.96 -17.47 0.30
N GLU A 73 -7.83 -18.73 -0.08
CA GLU A 73 -7.47 -19.81 0.84
C GLU A 73 -6.11 -19.57 1.50
N LYS A 74 -5.08 -19.24 0.73
CA LYS A 74 -3.75 -18.90 1.27
C LYS A 74 -3.77 -17.72 2.23
N ILE A 75 -4.59 -16.69 1.97
CA ILE A 75 -4.76 -15.55 2.87
C ILE A 75 -5.34 -16.00 4.21
N SER A 76 -6.43 -16.77 4.19
CA SER A 76 -7.08 -17.26 5.41
C SER A 76 -6.18 -18.19 6.21
N GLN A 77 -5.48 -19.13 5.53
CA GLN A 77 -4.51 -20.03 6.17
C GLN A 77 -3.35 -19.25 6.82
N ARG A 78 -2.77 -18.27 6.10
CA ARG A 78 -1.69 -17.45 6.62
C ARG A 78 -2.12 -16.60 7.82
N LEU A 79 -3.31 -15.99 7.75
CA LEU A 79 -3.85 -15.22 8.88
C LEU A 79 -3.98 -16.10 10.12
N LYS A 80 -4.59 -17.28 9.99
CA LYS A 80 -4.71 -18.23 11.09
C LYS A 80 -3.35 -18.61 11.66
N GLN A 81 -2.42 -19.00 10.81
CA GLN A 81 -1.07 -19.37 11.20
C GLN A 81 -0.37 -18.24 11.98
N ARG A 82 -0.43 -17.00 11.49
CA ARG A 82 0.19 -15.83 12.15
C ARG A 82 -0.41 -15.55 13.53
N LEU A 83 -1.71 -15.74 13.68
CA LEU A 83 -2.36 -15.59 14.99
C LEU A 83 -1.94 -16.72 15.94
N ASP A 84 -1.86 -17.96 15.46
CA ASP A 84 -1.40 -19.13 16.24
C ASP A 84 0.09 -18.99 16.64
N GLU A 85 0.91 -18.36 15.82
CA GLU A 85 2.34 -18.05 16.08
C GLU A 85 2.56 -16.91 17.09
N GLY A 86 1.50 -16.31 17.66
CA GLY A 86 1.60 -15.33 18.74
C GLY A 86 1.56 -13.86 18.30
N MET A 87 0.97 -13.55 17.15
CA MET A 87 0.86 -12.17 16.67
C MET A 87 0.09 -11.26 17.65
N VAL A 88 -0.87 -11.81 18.41
CA VAL A 88 -1.57 -11.06 19.48
C VAL A 88 -0.62 -10.70 20.61
N ASP A 89 0.26 -11.62 21.00
CA ASP A 89 1.21 -11.40 22.09
C ASP A 89 2.33 -10.45 21.67
N GLU A 90 2.70 -10.43 20.40
CA GLU A 90 3.59 -9.41 19.83
C GLU A 90 3.02 -8.01 20.06
N ILE A 91 1.76 -7.78 19.71
CA ILE A 91 1.09 -6.48 19.90
C ILE A 91 0.97 -6.09 21.37
N LYS A 92 0.59 -7.05 22.25
CA LYS A 92 0.57 -6.83 23.71
C LYS A 92 1.94 -6.38 24.21
N GLY A 93 3.00 -7.10 23.82
CA GLY A 93 4.36 -6.76 24.22
C GLY A 93 4.83 -5.39 23.72
N LEU A 94 4.32 -4.89 22.58
CA LEU A 94 4.59 -3.54 22.10
C LEU A 94 3.89 -2.49 22.97
N LEU A 95 2.62 -2.70 23.30
CA LEU A 95 1.84 -1.83 24.17
C LEU A 95 2.43 -1.78 25.59
N ASP A 96 2.85 -2.92 26.15
CA ASP A 96 3.48 -3.03 27.46
C ASP A 96 4.82 -2.27 27.53
N ARG A 97 5.53 -2.16 26.40
CA ARG A 97 6.74 -1.32 26.27
C ARG A 97 6.43 0.17 26.11
N GLY A 98 5.17 0.58 26.18
CA GLY A 98 4.74 1.97 26.13
C GLY A 98 4.57 2.54 24.72
N ILE A 99 4.49 1.71 23.69
CA ILE A 99 4.18 2.19 22.33
C ILE A 99 2.69 2.58 22.29
N PRO A 100 2.34 3.82 21.92
CA PRO A 100 0.94 4.25 21.88
C PRO A 100 0.11 3.42 20.91
N ALA A 101 -1.13 3.08 21.30
CA ALA A 101 -2.03 2.29 20.47
C ALA A 101 -2.31 2.95 19.10
N GLU A 102 -2.38 4.28 19.05
CA GLU A 102 -2.57 5.04 17.81
C GLU A 102 -1.47 4.78 16.81
N ASN A 103 -0.23 4.66 17.26
CA ASN A 103 0.91 4.37 16.39
C ASN A 103 0.80 2.96 15.79
N LEU A 104 0.40 1.97 16.58
CA LEU A 104 0.19 0.60 16.12
C LEU A 104 -0.98 0.52 15.13
N ILE A 105 -2.09 1.18 15.40
CA ILE A 105 -3.26 1.25 14.52
C ILE A 105 -2.89 1.83 13.14
N TYR A 106 -1.93 2.75 13.09
CA TYR A 106 -1.47 3.36 11.84
C TYR A 106 -0.52 2.45 11.03
N TYR A 107 0.10 1.45 11.65
CA TYR A 107 1.20 0.67 11.06
C TYR A 107 0.78 -0.34 9.97
N GLY A 108 -0.49 -0.72 9.90
CA GLY A 108 -1.01 -1.64 8.90
C GLY A 108 -2.27 -2.38 9.34
N LEU A 109 -2.79 -3.23 8.47
CA LEU A 109 -4.07 -3.90 8.72
C LEU A 109 -4.01 -4.80 9.95
N GLU A 110 -3.03 -5.69 10.03
CA GLU A 110 -2.87 -6.64 11.13
C GLU A 110 -2.71 -5.91 12.46
N TYR A 111 -1.81 -4.93 12.50
CA TYR A 111 -1.55 -4.13 13.69
C TYR A 111 -2.81 -3.36 14.13
N LYS A 112 -3.54 -2.79 13.18
CA LYS A 112 -4.79 -2.06 13.48
C LYS A 112 -5.81 -2.96 14.17
N PHE A 113 -6.21 -4.04 13.51
CA PHE A 113 -7.29 -4.89 14.01
C PHE A 113 -6.93 -5.59 15.33
N ILE A 114 -5.68 -6.06 15.45
CA ILE A 114 -5.23 -6.75 16.66
C ILE A 114 -5.07 -5.74 17.82
N THR A 115 -4.56 -4.53 17.56
CA THR A 115 -4.49 -3.49 18.60
C THR A 115 -5.88 -3.13 19.10
N GLU A 116 -6.86 -2.93 18.20
CA GLU A 116 -8.25 -2.64 18.57
C GLU A 116 -8.86 -3.75 19.44
N TYR A 117 -8.52 -5.01 19.19
CA TYR A 117 -8.89 -6.14 20.03
C TYR A 117 -8.18 -6.10 21.40
N VAL A 118 -6.86 -5.92 21.44
CA VAL A 118 -6.07 -5.94 22.68
C VAL A 118 -6.49 -4.82 23.64
N ILE A 119 -6.85 -3.65 23.10
CA ILE A 119 -7.36 -2.53 23.93
C ILE A 119 -8.88 -2.62 24.23
N GLY A 120 -9.53 -3.74 23.89
CA GLY A 120 -10.92 -4.02 24.24
C GLY A 120 -11.98 -3.30 23.40
N LYS A 121 -11.62 -2.76 22.22
CA LYS A 121 -12.59 -2.11 21.32
C LYS A 121 -13.43 -3.10 20.52
N THR A 122 -12.92 -4.30 20.29
CA THR A 122 -13.59 -5.35 19.52
C THR A 122 -13.38 -6.71 20.20
N SER A 123 -14.27 -7.66 19.95
CA SER A 123 -14.08 -9.06 20.31
C SER A 123 -13.06 -9.74 19.39
N TYR A 124 -12.56 -10.92 19.80
CA TYR A 124 -11.66 -11.72 18.96
C TYR A 124 -12.30 -12.11 17.61
N ASP A 125 -13.58 -12.50 17.63
CA ASP A 125 -14.30 -12.89 16.41
C ASP A 125 -14.49 -11.71 15.44
N GLU A 126 -14.80 -10.53 15.96
CA GLU A 126 -14.90 -9.31 15.16
C GLU A 126 -13.54 -8.91 14.57
N MET A 127 -12.49 -8.96 15.36
CA MET A 127 -11.12 -8.72 14.93
C MET A 127 -10.74 -9.68 13.80
N TYR A 128 -10.90 -11.01 14.01
CA TYR A 128 -10.54 -12.02 13.03
C TYR A 128 -11.28 -11.82 11.70
N ARG A 129 -12.61 -11.74 11.74
CA ARG A 129 -13.45 -11.55 10.55
C ARG A 129 -13.16 -10.23 9.84
N GLY A 130 -13.04 -9.15 10.60
CA GLY A 130 -12.74 -7.83 10.06
C GLY A 130 -11.39 -7.78 9.38
N LEU A 131 -10.36 -8.36 10.00
CA LEU A 131 -9.01 -8.44 9.45
C LEU A 131 -8.98 -9.30 8.18
N GLU A 132 -9.59 -10.48 8.18
CA GLU A 132 -9.66 -11.35 7.01
C GLU A 132 -10.30 -10.63 5.81
N ILE A 133 -11.45 -9.98 6.01
CA ILE A 133 -12.11 -9.19 4.98
C ILE A 133 -11.19 -8.07 4.46
N ALA A 134 -10.52 -7.36 5.37
CA ALA A 134 -9.64 -6.26 5.01
C ALA A 134 -8.44 -6.71 4.17
N ILE A 135 -7.83 -7.87 4.49
CA ILE A 135 -6.74 -8.45 3.71
C ILE A 135 -7.22 -8.88 2.32
N HIS A 136 -8.40 -9.51 2.21
CA HIS A 136 -8.99 -9.86 0.91
C HIS A 136 -9.26 -8.64 0.04
N GLN A 137 -9.78 -7.55 0.64
CA GLN A 137 -9.99 -6.29 -0.07
C GLN A 137 -8.67 -5.65 -0.50
N PHE A 138 -7.64 -5.73 0.34
CA PHE A 138 -6.30 -5.23 0.01
C PHE A 138 -5.72 -5.98 -1.19
N ALA A 139 -5.78 -7.31 -1.19
CA ALA A 139 -5.33 -8.14 -2.31
C ALA A 139 -6.09 -7.83 -3.62
N LYS A 140 -7.40 -7.55 -3.54
CA LYS A 140 -8.19 -7.10 -4.69
C LYS A 140 -7.70 -5.74 -5.23
N ARG A 141 -7.39 -4.78 -4.34
CA ARG A 141 -6.84 -3.46 -4.74
C ARG A 141 -5.48 -3.58 -5.41
N GLN A 142 -4.59 -4.46 -4.92
CA GLN A 142 -3.30 -4.73 -5.56
C GLN A 142 -3.48 -5.20 -7.01
N MET A 143 -4.39 -6.13 -7.28
CA MET A 143 -4.66 -6.59 -8.65
C MET A 143 -5.25 -5.49 -9.53
N THR A 144 -6.07 -4.60 -8.98
CA THR A 144 -6.57 -3.43 -9.70
C THR A 144 -5.44 -2.47 -10.07
N TRP A 145 -4.47 -2.29 -9.18
CA TRP A 145 -3.27 -1.49 -9.42
C TRP A 145 -2.43 -2.07 -10.56
N PHE A 146 -2.12 -3.36 -10.53
CA PHE A 146 -1.33 -4.00 -11.58
C PHE A 146 -2.00 -3.92 -12.96
N ARG A 147 -3.30 -4.18 -13.05
CA ARG A 147 -4.08 -3.96 -14.28
C ARG A 147 -4.04 -2.49 -14.73
N GLY A 148 -3.96 -1.57 -13.78
CA GLY A 148 -3.77 -0.15 -14.05
C GLY A 148 -2.39 0.15 -14.64
N MET A 149 -1.33 -0.53 -14.21
CA MET A 149 0.01 -0.44 -14.81
C MET A 149 0.00 -0.93 -16.25
N GLU A 150 -0.56 -2.11 -16.53
CA GLU A 150 -0.67 -2.67 -17.88
C GLU A 150 -1.41 -1.72 -18.82
N ARG A 151 -2.53 -1.13 -18.38
CA ARG A 151 -3.27 -0.13 -19.19
C ARG A 151 -2.47 1.14 -19.48
N ARG A 152 -1.48 1.47 -18.66
CA ARG A 152 -0.55 2.60 -18.87
C ARG A 152 0.66 2.23 -19.71
N GLY A 153 0.72 1.01 -20.26
CA GLY A 153 1.77 0.56 -21.17
C GLY A 153 2.93 -0.18 -20.50
N PHE A 154 2.85 -0.46 -19.18
CA PHE A 154 3.86 -1.30 -18.54
C PHE A 154 3.64 -2.77 -18.89
N THR A 155 4.67 -3.45 -19.35
CA THR A 155 4.63 -4.90 -19.53
C THR A 155 4.95 -5.60 -18.22
N ILE A 156 4.03 -6.41 -17.71
CA ILE A 156 4.24 -7.24 -16.52
C ILE A 156 4.33 -8.70 -16.97
N HIS A 157 5.48 -9.33 -16.71
CA HIS A 157 5.70 -10.75 -16.99
C HIS A 157 5.18 -11.56 -15.79
N TRP A 158 4.05 -12.22 -15.97
CA TRP A 158 3.38 -12.95 -14.90
C TRP A 158 3.94 -14.36 -14.73
N VAL A 159 4.35 -14.69 -13.51
CA VAL A 159 4.82 -16.02 -13.10
C VAL A 159 3.80 -16.63 -12.13
N ASP A 160 3.45 -17.89 -12.30
CA ASP A 160 2.50 -18.57 -11.45
C ASP A 160 3.10 -18.79 -10.04
N ALA A 161 2.38 -18.32 -9.01
CA ALA A 161 2.76 -18.46 -7.60
C ALA A 161 2.89 -19.92 -7.15
N LEU A 162 2.15 -20.83 -7.79
CA LEU A 162 2.09 -22.26 -7.42
C LEU A 162 3.22 -23.09 -8.03
N GLN A 163 3.96 -22.56 -9.00
CA GLN A 163 5.13 -23.25 -9.54
C GLN A 163 6.24 -23.40 -8.48
N PRO A 164 7.09 -24.45 -8.59
CA PRO A 164 8.31 -24.55 -7.79
C PRO A 164 9.21 -23.31 -7.94
N MET A 165 9.96 -22.99 -6.88
CA MET A 165 10.80 -21.79 -6.87
C MET A 165 11.84 -21.82 -7.98
N GLU A 166 12.43 -22.99 -8.23
CA GLU A 166 13.44 -23.21 -9.27
C GLU A 166 12.91 -22.82 -10.66
N LYS A 167 11.68 -23.22 -10.98
CA LYS A 167 11.05 -22.88 -12.26
C LYS A 167 10.75 -21.37 -12.37
N LYS A 168 10.34 -20.74 -11.28
CA LYS A 168 10.15 -19.28 -11.27
C LYS A 168 11.43 -18.54 -11.54
N VAL A 169 12.53 -18.96 -10.88
CA VAL A 169 13.85 -18.38 -11.09
C VAL A 169 14.34 -18.60 -12.53
N GLU A 170 14.20 -19.81 -13.07
CA GLU A 170 14.54 -20.12 -14.46
C GLU A 170 13.82 -19.21 -15.44
N THR A 171 12.49 -19.06 -15.30
CA THR A 171 11.69 -18.15 -16.15
C THR A 171 12.18 -16.70 -16.06
N VAL A 172 12.51 -16.21 -14.85
CA VAL A 172 13.00 -14.84 -14.68
C VAL A 172 14.38 -14.68 -15.34
N LEU A 173 15.28 -15.66 -15.19
CA LEU A 173 16.60 -15.61 -15.83
C LEU A 173 16.52 -15.65 -17.35
N GLU A 174 15.58 -16.38 -17.93
CA GLU A 174 15.32 -16.38 -19.37
C GLU A 174 14.85 -15.01 -19.86
N LEU A 175 13.92 -14.39 -19.15
CA LEU A 175 13.42 -13.04 -19.46
C LEU A 175 14.51 -11.95 -19.32
N MET A 176 15.49 -12.14 -18.45
CA MET A 176 16.63 -11.20 -18.31
C MET A 176 17.65 -11.32 -19.45
N ARG A 177 17.65 -12.43 -20.18
CA ARG A 177 18.57 -12.69 -21.30
C ARG A 177 17.98 -12.34 -22.68
N SER A 178 16.66 -12.19 -22.74
CA SER A 178 15.92 -11.80 -23.95
C SER A 178 15.94 -10.30 -24.16
#